data_aef3ca6152f3d149453c869e824e7876
#
_entry.id   aef3ca6152f3d149453c869e824e7876
#
_cell.length_a   1.000
_cell.length_b   1.000
_cell.length_c   1.000
_cell.angle_alpha   90.00
_cell.angle_beta   90.00
_cell.angle_gamma   90.00
#
_symmetry.space_group_name_H-M   'P 1'
#
loop_
_entity.id
_entity.type
_entity.pdbx_description
1 polymer ?
#
loop_
_entity_poly.entity_id
_entity_poly.type
_entity_poly.pdbx_seq_one_letter_code
_entity_poly.pdbx_strand_id
1 'polypeptide(L)'
;IAHAIGMAPEKLVGNMPYHAIASVRGDNLMGVALFTSFREQSIEAHVCGKPGWVTRADLAELFGYPFQYLNVLRVWSVIARNNKPARRFIERLGFQVKCVLDDEFGEGKDGILYALKRKDCKWLRFAA
;
A
#
# COMPACT_ATOMS: atom_id res chain seq x y z
N ILE A 1 -9.77 -4.98 3.66
CA ILE A 1 -9.30 -4.09 2.57
C ILE A 1 -10.27 -4.10 1.40
N ALA A 2 -10.74 -5.28 1.00
CA ALA A 2 -11.71 -5.39 -0.08
C ALA A 2 -13.00 -4.65 0.27
N HIS A 3 -13.42 -4.72 1.53
CA HIS A 3 -14.61 -4.01 2.00
C HIS A 3 -14.44 -2.49 1.88
N ALA A 4 -13.26 -1.97 2.26
CA ALA A 4 -13.00 -0.54 2.22
C ALA A 4 -12.94 0.02 0.81
N ILE A 5 -12.52 -0.78 -0.17
CA ILE A 5 -12.48 -0.37 -1.57
C ILE A 5 -13.71 -0.85 -2.37
N GLY A 6 -14.68 -1.47 -1.69
CA GLY A 6 -15.92 -1.91 -2.32
C GLY A 6 -15.79 -3.13 -3.22
N MET A 7 -14.78 -3.96 -3.00
CA MET A 7 -14.44 -5.07 -3.88
C MET A 7 -14.10 -6.30 -3.04
N ALA A 8 -14.54 -7.50 -3.46
CA ALA A 8 -14.18 -8.74 -2.79
C ALA A 8 -12.69 -9.05 -3.01
N PRO A 9 -12.01 -9.70 -2.05
CA PRO A 9 -10.59 -10.04 -2.21
C PRO A 9 -10.29 -10.81 -3.50
N GLU A 10 -11.17 -11.70 -3.89
CA GLU A 10 -11.02 -12.50 -5.11
C GLU A 10 -11.03 -11.63 -6.36
N LYS A 11 -11.83 -10.54 -6.36
CA LYS A 11 -11.87 -9.60 -7.48
C LYS A 11 -10.65 -8.70 -7.52
N LEU A 12 -10.08 -8.41 -6.35
CA LEU A 12 -8.89 -7.56 -6.28
C LEU A 12 -7.64 -8.28 -6.77
N VAL A 13 -7.41 -9.50 -6.31
CA VAL A 13 -6.18 -10.23 -6.61
C VAL A 13 -6.36 -11.34 -7.64
N GLY A 14 -7.59 -11.79 -7.90
CA GLY A 14 -7.86 -12.92 -8.77
C GLY A 14 -7.13 -14.16 -8.28
N ASN A 15 -6.39 -14.80 -9.19
CA ASN A 15 -5.58 -15.98 -8.86
C ASN A 15 -4.13 -15.64 -8.57
N MET A 16 -3.79 -14.35 -8.40
CA MET A 16 -2.41 -13.93 -8.13
C MET A 16 -2.05 -14.15 -6.67
N PRO A 17 -0.81 -14.56 -6.38
CA PRO A 17 -0.33 -14.63 -5.01
C PRO A 17 -0.39 -13.26 -4.34
N TYR A 18 -0.71 -13.26 -3.05
CA TYR A 18 -0.71 -12.03 -2.27
C TYR A 18 -0.24 -12.31 -0.85
N HIS A 19 0.15 -11.24 -0.15
CA HIS A 19 0.45 -11.27 1.27
C HIS A 19 -0.29 -10.13 1.95
N ALA A 20 -0.94 -10.40 3.06
CA ALA A 20 -1.70 -9.40 3.79
C ALA A 20 -1.13 -9.21 5.19
N ILE A 21 -1.02 -7.96 5.63
CA ILE A 21 -0.63 -7.59 6.98
C ILE A 21 -1.78 -6.79 7.56
N ALA A 22 -2.33 -7.24 8.69
CA ALA A 22 -3.46 -6.59 9.34
C ALA A 22 -3.02 -5.96 10.65
N SER A 23 -3.55 -4.77 10.93
CA SER A 23 -3.40 -4.12 12.23
C SER A 23 -4.67 -4.36 13.02
N VAL A 24 -4.52 -4.99 14.19
CA VAL A 24 -5.65 -5.37 15.05
C VAL A 24 -5.41 -4.82 16.44
N ARG A 25 -6.45 -4.28 17.06
CA ARG A 25 -6.43 -3.83 18.45
C ARG A 25 -7.60 -4.45 19.18
N GLY A 26 -7.31 -5.41 20.08
CA GLY A 26 -8.35 -6.25 20.67
C GLY A 26 -9.03 -7.05 19.59
N ASP A 27 -10.36 -6.95 19.52
CA ASP A 27 -11.15 -7.64 18.48
C ASP A 27 -11.41 -6.77 17.25
N ASN A 28 -10.79 -5.56 17.18
CA ASN A 28 -11.06 -4.61 16.13
C ASN A 28 -9.98 -4.62 15.07
N LEU A 29 -10.38 -4.86 13.82
CA LEU A 29 -9.51 -4.70 12.67
C LEU A 29 -9.36 -3.21 12.38
N MET A 30 -8.15 -2.68 12.51
CA MET A 30 -7.89 -1.25 12.32
C MET A 30 -7.52 -0.92 10.88
N GLY A 31 -6.78 -1.78 10.23
CA GLY A 31 -6.38 -1.58 8.85
C GLY A 31 -5.66 -2.78 8.29
N VAL A 32 -5.48 -2.77 6.98
CA VAL A 32 -4.86 -3.88 6.23
C VAL A 32 -3.97 -3.31 5.14
N ALA A 33 -2.81 -3.92 4.96
CA ALA A 33 -1.97 -3.74 3.79
C ALA A 33 -1.95 -5.05 3.01
N LEU A 34 -2.28 -4.98 1.73
CA LEU A 34 -2.25 -6.13 0.84
C LEU A 34 -1.13 -5.91 -0.19
N PHE A 35 -0.22 -6.88 -0.28
CA PHE A 35 0.89 -6.84 -1.23
C PHE A 35 0.64 -7.82 -2.36
N THR A 36 0.75 -7.34 -3.60
CA THR A 36 0.51 -8.13 -4.81
C THR A 36 1.58 -7.81 -5.85
N SER A 37 1.57 -8.55 -6.96
CA SER A 37 2.42 -8.26 -8.13
C SER A 37 3.91 -8.20 -7.79
N PHE A 38 4.38 -9.17 -7.02
CA PHE A 38 5.80 -9.26 -6.69
C PHE A 38 6.63 -9.53 -7.95
N ARG A 39 7.66 -8.70 -8.18
CA ARG A 39 8.58 -8.80 -9.32
C ARG A 39 10.00 -8.55 -8.85
N GLU A 40 10.60 -9.48 -8.16
CA GLU A 40 11.97 -9.37 -7.61
C GLU A 40 12.36 -7.99 -7.07
N GLN A 41 12.23 -6.91 -7.89
CA GLN A 41 12.68 -5.56 -7.54
C GLN A 41 11.56 -4.64 -7.09
N SER A 42 10.31 -5.05 -7.23
CA SER A 42 9.16 -4.21 -6.87
C SER A 42 7.96 -5.03 -6.42
N ILE A 43 7.08 -4.38 -5.68
CA ILE A 43 5.81 -4.99 -5.26
C ILE A 43 4.75 -3.91 -5.17
N GLU A 44 3.51 -4.26 -5.46
CA GLU A 44 2.39 -3.35 -5.33
C GLU A 44 1.78 -3.45 -3.94
N ALA A 45 1.44 -2.31 -3.35
CA ALA A 45 0.76 -2.25 -2.06
C ALA A 45 -0.63 -1.65 -2.20
N HIS A 46 -1.60 -2.25 -1.52
CA HIS A 46 -2.96 -1.76 -1.38
C HIS A 46 -3.22 -1.59 0.11
N VAL A 47 -3.52 -0.37 0.55
CA VAL A 47 -3.62 -0.07 1.97
C VAL A 47 -4.95 0.60 2.24
N CYS A 48 -5.63 0.16 3.29
CA CYS A 48 -6.80 0.86 3.79
C CYS A 48 -6.93 0.65 5.29
N GLY A 49 -7.62 1.58 5.94
CA GLY A 49 -7.83 1.48 7.37
C GLY A 49 -8.62 2.65 7.90
N LYS A 50 -8.99 2.56 9.18
CA LYS A 50 -9.67 3.63 9.89
C LYS A 50 -8.69 4.76 10.17
N PRO A 51 -9.15 6.01 10.29
CA PRO A 51 -8.25 7.13 10.63
C PRO A 51 -7.39 6.79 11.86
N GLY A 52 -6.09 7.07 11.76
CA GLY A 52 -5.16 6.80 12.86
C GLY A 52 -4.80 5.33 13.07
N TRP A 53 -5.06 4.47 12.09
CA TRP A 53 -4.86 3.03 12.25
C TRP A 53 -3.39 2.60 12.31
N VAL A 54 -2.48 3.40 11.77
CA VAL A 54 -1.07 3.04 11.77
C VAL A 54 -0.32 3.84 12.83
N THR A 55 0.51 3.14 13.61
CA THR A 55 1.51 3.73 14.46
C THR A 55 2.86 3.66 13.75
N ARG A 56 3.88 4.33 14.32
CA ARG A 56 5.24 4.23 13.77
C ARG A 56 5.74 2.78 13.79
N ALA A 57 5.39 2.02 14.83
CA ALA A 57 5.73 0.61 14.93
C ALA A 57 5.07 -0.21 13.81
N ASP A 58 3.79 0.08 13.53
CA ASP A 58 3.07 -0.59 12.45
C ASP A 58 3.71 -0.31 11.09
N LEU A 59 4.15 0.92 10.86
CA LEU A 59 4.83 1.30 9.62
C LEU A 59 6.16 0.58 9.44
N ALA A 60 6.91 0.37 10.53
CA ALA A 60 8.15 -0.39 10.46
C ALA A 60 7.91 -1.83 10.04
N GLU A 61 6.87 -2.47 10.56
CA GLU A 61 6.52 -3.84 10.16
C GLU A 61 6.00 -3.87 8.72
N LEU A 62 5.11 -2.94 8.39
CA LEU A 62 4.49 -2.88 7.08
C LEU A 62 5.54 -2.73 5.97
N PHE A 63 6.48 -1.82 6.12
CA PHE A 63 7.54 -1.61 5.14
C PHE A 63 8.69 -2.59 5.28
N GLY A 64 8.86 -3.18 6.46
CA GLY A 64 9.87 -4.22 6.68
C GLY A 64 9.61 -5.45 5.83
N TYR A 65 8.36 -5.81 5.59
CA TYR A 65 8.04 -6.95 4.76
C TYR A 65 8.58 -6.79 3.32
N PRO A 66 8.21 -5.76 2.56
CA PRO A 66 8.74 -5.64 1.20
C PRO A 66 10.23 -5.29 1.16
N PHE A 67 10.70 -4.37 2.00
CA PHE A 67 12.06 -3.85 1.86
C PHE A 67 13.13 -4.68 2.55
N GLN A 68 12.82 -5.32 3.67
CA GLN A 68 13.81 -6.08 4.46
C GLN A 68 13.65 -7.58 4.30
N TYR A 69 12.43 -8.08 4.21
CA TYR A 69 12.19 -9.51 4.03
C TYR A 69 12.29 -9.92 2.55
N LEU A 70 11.59 -9.23 1.66
CA LEU A 70 11.61 -9.52 0.22
C LEU A 70 12.75 -8.82 -0.52
N ASN A 71 13.37 -7.82 0.09
CA ASN A 71 14.48 -7.04 -0.49
C ASN A 71 14.13 -6.34 -1.80
N VAL A 72 12.88 -5.90 -1.97
CA VAL A 72 12.53 -5.11 -3.15
C VAL A 72 13.19 -3.73 -3.06
N LEU A 73 13.38 -3.10 -4.20
CA LEU A 73 13.93 -1.75 -4.29
C LEU A 73 12.82 -0.70 -4.29
N ARG A 74 11.59 -1.08 -4.62
CA ARG A 74 10.48 -0.14 -4.78
C ARG A 74 9.16 -0.79 -4.41
N VAL A 75 8.36 -0.05 -3.64
CA VAL A 75 6.95 -0.34 -3.41
C VAL A 75 6.15 0.68 -4.21
N TRP A 76 5.12 0.25 -4.91
CA TRP A 76 4.27 1.14 -5.68
C TRP A 76 2.81 0.91 -5.33
N SER A 77 1.98 1.92 -5.62
CA SER A 77 0.56 1.87 -5.31
C SER A 77 -0.19 2.78 -6.27
N VAL A 78 -1.42 2.41 -6.63
CA VAL A 78 -2.27 3.23 -7.50
C VAL A 78 -3.46 3.71 -6.69
N ILE A 79 -3.67 5.02 -6.67
CA ILE A 79 -4.75 5.66 -5.92
C ILE A 79 -5.65 6.39 -6.90
N ALA A 80 -6.97 6.28 -6.73
CA ALA A 80 -7.90 7.04 -7.55
C ALA A 80 -7.60 8.54 -7.41
N ARG A 81 -7.55 9.23 -8.54
CA ARG A 81 -7.17 10.65 -8.58
C ARG A 81 -8.01 11.52 -7.66
N ASN A 82 -9.30 11.21 -7.53
CA ASN A 82 -10.21 11.97 -6.69
C ASN A 82 -10.25 11.52 -5.23
N ASN A 83 -9.51 10.48 -4.87
CA ASN A 83 -9.44 10.00 -3.48
C ASN A 83 -8.39 10.81 -2.71
N LYS A 84 -8.75 12.03 -2.35
CA LYS A 84 -7.83 12.96 -1.70
C LYS A 84 -7.32 12.48 -0.35
N PRO A 85 -8.13 11.90 0.53
CA PRO A 85 -7.61 11.39 1.80
C PRO A 85 -6.53 10.32 1.62
N ALA A 86 -6.74 9.37 0.71
CA ALA A 86 -5.75 8.33 0.45
C ALA A 86 -4.47 8.92 -0.16
N ARG A 87 -4.61 9.89 -1.06
CA ARG A 87 -3.46 10.57 -1.65
C ARG A 87 -2.63 11.31 -0.60
N ARG A 88 -3.30 12.04 0.31
CA ARG A 88 -2.60 12.72 1.40
C ARG A 88 -1.87 11.73 2.31
N PHE A 89 -2.51 10.60 2.60
CA PHE A 89 -1.90 9.58 3.45
C PHE A 89 -0.64 9.01 2.80
N ILE A 90 -0.71 8.59 1.54
CA ILE A 90 0.42 7.96 0.87
C ILE A 90 1.57 8.96 0.64
N GLU A 91 1.24 10.23 0.40
CA GLU A 91 2.25 11.28 0.25
C GLU A 91 2.97 11.53 1.57
N ARG A 92 2.25 11.50 2.69
CA ARG A 92 2.89 11.62 4.03
C ARG A 92 3.81 10.44 4.34
N LEU A 93 3.55 9.28 3.78
CA LEU A 93 4.44 8.13 3.95
C LEU A 93 5.74 8.28 3.17
N GLY A 94 5.81 9.23 2.24
CA GLY A 94 7.01 9.49 1.46
C GLY A 94 6.92 9.03 0.01
N PHE A 95 5.79 8.45 -0.40
CA PHE A 95 5.59 8.06 -1.79
C PHE A 95 5.55 9.29 -2.69
N GLN A 96 6.08 9.14 -3.89
CA GLN A 96 6.11 10.21 -4.90
C GLN A 96 5.26 9.82 -6.10
N VAL A 97 4.57 10.81 -6.69
CA VAL A 97 3.83 10.63 -7.93
C VAL A 97 4.79 10.26 -9.05
N LYS A 98 4.48 9.23 -9.80
CA LYS A 98 5.26 8.82 -10.97
C LYS A 98 4.53 9.09 -12.28
N CYS A 99 3.23 8.81 -12.35
CA CYS A 99 2.46 9.09 -13.55
C CYS A 99 0.96 9.03 -13.26
N VAL A 100 0.18 9.49 -14.24
CA VAL A 100 -1.27 9.36 -14.24
C VAL A 100 -1.63 8.20 -15.16
N LEU A 101 -2.52 7.32 -14.67
CA LEU A 101 -3.04 6.20 -15.44
C LEU A 101 -4.46 6.55 -15.87
N ASP A 102 -4.63 6.84 -17.16
CA ASP A 102 -5.94 7.21 -17.71
C ASP A 102 -6.93 6.07 -17.54
N ASP A 103 -8.12 6.41 -17.07
CA ASP A 103 -9.26 5.49 -16.98
C ASP A 103 -9.02 4.24 -16.11
N GLU A 104 -8.06 4.28 -15.19
CA GLU A 104 -7.70 3.13 -14.35
C GLU A 104 -8.87 2.59 -13.54
N PHE A 105 -9.77 3.46 -13.08
CA PHE A 105 -10.93 3.09 -12.25
C PHE A 105 -12.26 3.21 -12.99
N GLY A 106 -12.22 3.36 -14.31
CA GLY A 106 -13.38 3.50 -15.17
C GLY A 106 -13.21 4.70 -16.10
N GLU A 107 -14.08 4.82 -17.07
CA GLU A 107 -14.03 5.90 -18.05
C GLU A 107 -14.03 7.27 -17.36
N GLY A 108 -13.01 8.09 -17.62
CA GLY A 108 -12.85 9.39 -16.99
C GLY A 108 -12.40 9.34 -15.54
N LYS A 109 -12.08 8.17 -15.01
CA LYS A 109 -11.68 7.97 -13.61
C LYS A 109 -10.22 7.54 -13.54
N ASP A 110 -9.34 8.52 -13.52
CA ASP A 110 -7.90 8.29 -13.57
C ASP A 110 -7.34 7.78 -12.23
N GLY A 111 -6.23 7.06 -12.33
CA GLY A 111 -5.42 6.67 -11.19
C GLY A 111 -4.12 7.44 -11.16
N ILE A 112 -3.56 7.60 -9.97
CA ILE A 112 -2.24 8.16 -9.78
C ILE A 112 -1.32 7.04 -9.31
N LEU A 113 -0.25 6.79 -10.04
CA LEU A 113 0.77 5.83 -9.65
C LEU A 113 1.78 6.51 -8.74
N TYR A 114 1.90 5.96 -7.53
CA TYR A 114 2.87 6.41 -6.53
C TYR A 114 3.93 5.35 -6.33
N ALA A 115 5.13 5.77 -6.00
CA ALA A 115 6.21 4.82 -5.67
C ALA A 115 7.07 5.34 -4.53
N LEU A 116 7.58 4.39 -3.73
CA LEU A 116 8.52 4.65 -2.65
C LEU A 116 9.73 3.74 -2.83
N LYS A 117 10.92 4.32 -2.95
CA LYS A 117 12.15 3.54 -3.03
C LYS A 117 12.63 3.17 -1.63
N ARG A 118 13.28 2.00 -1.52
CA ARG A 118 13.83 1.55 -0.24
C ARG A 118 14.74 2.60 0.40
N LYS A 119 15.60 3.22 -0.39
CA LYS A 119 16.55 4.22 0.10
C LYS A 119 15.87 5.46 0.68
N ASP A 120 14.62 5.72 0.30
CA ASP A 120 13.86 6.89 0.73
C ASP A 120 12.87 6.56 1.85
N CYS A 121 12.77 5.29 2.24
CA CYS A 121 11.83 4.86 3.27
C CYS A 121 12.39 5.15 4.67
N LYS A 122 11.76 6.07 5.38
CA LYS A 122 12.19 6.49 6.72
C LYS A 122 11.59 5.64 7.86
N TRP A 123 10.77 4.66 7.53
CA TRP A 123 10.03 3.88 8.52
C TRP A 123 10.73 2.60 8.94
N LEU A 124 11.78 2.21 8.23
CA LEU A 124 12.48 0.95 8.48
C LEU A 124 13.23 1.00 9.80
N ARG A 125 13.24 -0.15 10.50
CA ARG A 125 14.10 -0.36 11.67
C ARG A 125 15.36 -1.08 11.21
N PHE A 126 16.48 -0.57 11.62
CA PHE A 126 17.76 -1.20 11.36
C PHE A 126 18.25 -1.85 12.63
N ALA A 127 18.91 -3.00 12.48
CA ALA A 127 19.56 -3.65 13.61
C ALA A 127 20.60 -2.69 14.21
N ALA A 128 20.55 -2.54 15.52
CA ALA A 128 21.50 -1.71 16.24
C ALA A 128 22.88 -2.36 16.26
#